data_1cd60d4fa423565fc9d088b36f331747
#
_entry.id   1cd60d4fa423565fc9d088b36f331747
#
_cell.length_a   1.000
_cell.length_b   1.000
_cell.length_c   1.000
_cell.angle_alpha   90.00
_cell.angle_beta   90.00
_cell.angle_gamma   90.00
#
_symmetry.space_group_name_H-M   'P 1'
#
loop_
_entity.id
_entity.type
_entity.pdbx_description
1 polymer ?
#
loop_
_entity_poly.entity_id
_entity_poly.type
_entity_poly.pdbx_seq_one_letter_code
_entity_poly.pdbx_strand_id
1 'polypeptide(L)'
;MYTDGFTVAEIPKDKLTGNAVLMDLSETKKPTDAVTAKDVEAWMVANGKIPSESIVFMRTGMDKHAYQEIFNRQWIGFSRDAAELLVKKGVKVIGIDACSIDSMAGHPPQHDGLPPAHLVFLGAGVPQVEDLCNLSQLPTHFYTVVAPMKLARSSGAPTRVLAFV
;
A
#
# COMPACT_ATOMS: atom_id res chain seq x y z
N MET A 1 6.42 0.00 17.55
CA MET A 1 6.10 -1.18 16.71
C MET A 1 5.22 -2.10 17.53
N TYR A 2 4.17 -2.68 16.95
CA TYR A 2 3.27 -3.58 17.68
C TYR A 2 4.00 -4.87 18.05
N THR A 3 4.02 -5.21 19.33
CA THR A 3 4.70 -6.42 19.85
C THR A 3 3.86 -7.68 19.69
N ASP A 4 2.54 -7.51 19.52
CA ASP A 4 1.55 -8.59 19.47
C ASP A 4 1.03 -8.87 18.04
N GLY A 5 1.72 -8.33 17.03
CA GLY A 5 1.43 -8.59 15.61
C GLY A 5 1.92 -9.97 15.17
N PHE A 6 1.29 -10.52 14.14
CA PHE A 6 1.76 -11.75 13.52
C PHE A 6 3.01 -11.50 12.66
N THR A 7 3.88 -12.50 12.59
CA THR A 7 5.03 -12.52 11.68
C THR A 7 4.57 -12.79 10.24
N VAL A 8 5.45 -12.53 9.26
CA VAL A 8 5.13 -12.81 7.85
C VAL A 8 4.74 -14.28 7.61
N ALA A 9 5.28 -15.20 8.41
CA ALA A 9 4.97 -16.63 8.32
C ALA A 9 3.56 -16.99 8.83
N GLU A 10 2.96 -16.11 9.64
CA GLU A 10 1.67 -16.30 10.30
C GLU A 10 0.52 -15.55 9.59
N ILE A 11 0.83 -14.74 8.56
CA ILE A 11 -0.21 -14.05 7.80
C ILE A 11 -1.20 -15.09 7.24
N PRO A 12 -2.51 -14.95 7.52
CA PRO A 12 -3.53 -15.85 6.98
C PRO A 12 -3.53 -15.85 5.46
N LYS A 13 -3.62 -17.03 4.85
CA LYS A 13 -3.53 -17.19 3.37
C LYS A 13 -4.64 -16.49 2.61
N ASP A 14 -5.82 -16.41 3.20
CA ASP A 14 -7.00 -15.71 2.65
C ASP A 14 -6.79 -14.18 2.60
N LYS A 15 -5.95 -13.62 3.46
CA LYS A 15 -5.52 -12.22 3.32
C LYS A 15 -4.66 -12.00 2.09
N LEU A 16 -3.80 -12.96 1.75
CA LEU A 16 -2.78 -12.81 0.71
C LEU A 16 -3.29 -13.06 -0.72
N THR A 17 -4.58 -13.36 -0.89
CA THR A 17 -5.15 -13.66 -2.21
C THR A 17 -6.56 -13.13 -2.33
N GLY A 18 -6.95 -12.65 -3.50
CA GLY A 18 -8.31 -12.17 -3.73
C GLY A 18 -8.44 -11.12 -4.82
N ASN A 19 -9.63 -10.54 -4.89
CA ASN A 19 -9.91 -9.42 -5.79
C ASN A 19 -9.08 -8.21 -5.40
N ALA A 20 -8.49 -7.56 -6.39
CA ALA A 20 -7.65 -6.40 -6.22
C ALA A 20 -8.19 -5.18 -6.97
N VAL A 21 -7.88 -4.02 -6.45
CA VAL A 21 -8.17 -2.72 -7.05
C VAL A 21 -6.86 -2.00 -7.26
N LEU A 22 -6.60 -1.57 -8.50
CA LEU A 22 -5.53 -0.63 -8.82
C LEU A 22 -6.04 0.80 -8.67
N MET A 23 -5.54 1.51 -7.68
CA MET A 23 -5.77 2.94 -7.50
C MET A 23 -4.64 3.71 -8.17
N ASP A 24 -4.84 4.08 -9.43
CA ASP A 24 -3.85 4.84 -10.19
C ASP A 24 -3.97 6.34 -9.89
N LEU A 25 -2.93 6.91 -9.32
CA LEU A 25 -2.78 8.33 -8.99
C LEU A 25 -1.51 8.94 -9.60
N SER A 26 -0.87 8.22 -10.53
CA SER A 26 0.42 8.62 -11.11
C SER A 26 0.40 9.94 -11.87
N GLU A 27 -0.76 10.33 -12.41
CA GLU A 27 -0.92 11.58 -13.13
C GLU A 27 -1.50 12.73 -12.28
N THR A 28 -1.94 12.43 -11.04
CA THR A 28 -2.63 13.41 -10.18
C THR A 28 -1.78 13.92 -9.04
N LYS A 29 -0.68 13.26 -8.73
CA LYS A 29 0.20 13.56 -7.61
C LYS A 29 1.62 13.87 -8.08
N LYS A 30 2.26 14.79 -7.38
CA LYS A 30 3.69 15.11 -7.56
C LYS A 30 4.52 14.32 -6.56
N PRO A 31 5.80 14.05 -6.86
CA PRO A 31 6.71 13.51 -5.86
C PRO A 31 6.63 14.32 -4.56
N THR A 32 6.64 13.66 -3.42
CA THR A 32 6.47 14.22 -2.07
C THR A 32 5.04 14.56 -1.63
N ASP A 33 4.04 14.48 -2.52
CA ASP A 33 2.64 14.65 -2.10
C ASP A 33 2.18 13.50 -1.19
N ALA A 34 1.19 13.81 -0.35
CA ALA A 34 0.45 12.78 0.38
C ALA A 34 -0.85 12.45 -0.37
N VAL A 35 -1.21 11.18 -0.38
CA VAL A 35 -2.55 10.73 -0.76
C VAL A 35 -3.45 10.81 0.46
N THR A 36 -4.42 11.71 0.42
CA THR A 36 -5.35 11.99 1.51
C THR A 36 -6.66 11.20 1.36
N ALA A 37 -7.49 11.18 2.40
CA ALA A 37 -8.82 10.60 2.33
C ALA A 37 -9.66 11.20 1.18
N LYS A 38 -9.53 12.52 0.94
CA LYS A 38 -10.22 13.19 -0.19
C LYS A 38 -9.78 12.65 -1.55
N ASP A 39 -8.51 12.33 -1.71
CA ASP A 39 -8.01 11.74 -2.96
C ASP A 39 -8.59 10.35 -3.19
N VAL A 40 -8.66 9.54 -2.14
CA VAL A 40 -9.28 8.20 -2.19
C VAL A 40 -10.77 8.32 -2.52
N GLU A 41 -11.49 9.26 -1.91
CA GLU A 41 -12.90 9.52 -2.19
C GLU A 41 -13.12 10.00 -3.62
N ALA A 42 -12.29 10.93 -4.11
CA ALA A 42 -12.34 11.41 -5.49
C ALA A 42 -12.08 10.28 -6.49
N TRP A 43 -11.09 9.44 -6.20
CA TRP A 43 -10.82 8.25 -7.03
C TRP A 43 -12.04 7.31 -7.07
N MET A 44 -12.67 7.04 -5.91
CA MET A 44 -13.88 6.20 -5.85
C MET A 44 -15.08 6.78 -6.61
N VAL A 45 -15.22 8.10 -6.65
CA VAL A 45 -16.26 8.77 -7.46
C VAL A 45 -16.05 8.51 -8.94
N ALA A 46 -14.81 8.54 -9.40
CA ALA A 46 -14.46 8.37 -10.81
C ALA A 46 -14.43 6.89 -11.27
N ASN A 47 -14.03 5.97 -10.39
CA ASN A 47 -13.69 4.59 -10.76
C ASN A 47 -14.57 3.53 -10.08
N GLY A 48 -15.43 3.94 -9.16
CA GLY A 48 -16.30 3.03 -8.41
C GLY A 48 -15.79 2.74 -6.99
N LYS A 49 -16.60 2.02 -6.25
CA LYS A 49 -16.32 1.71 -4.83
C LYS A 49 -15.16 0.72 -4.71
N ILE A 50 -14.35 0.88 -3.67
CA ILE A 50 -13.42 -0.15 -3.20
C ILE A 50 -14.23 -1.18 -2.40
N PRO A 51 -14.33 -2.44 -2.88
CA PRO A 51 -15.07 -3.47 -2.15
C PRO A 51 -14.37 -3.83 -0.84
N SER A 52 -15.14 -4.20 0.18
CA SER A 52 -14.57 -4.82 1.39
C SER A 52 -13.84 -6.11 1.04
N GLU A 53 -12.83 -6.48 1.83
CA GLU A 53 -11.98 -7.66 1.63
C GLU A 53 -11.17 -7.64 0.32
N SER A 54 -11.05 -6.47 -0.34
CA SER A 54 -10.17 -6.32 -1.49
C SER A 54 -8.72 -6.02 -1.08
N ILE A 55 -7.81 -6.35 -1.98
CA ILE A 55 -6.43 -5.90 -1.95
C ILE A 55 -6.35 -4.61 -2.76
N VAL A 56 -5.71 -3.56 -2.23
CA VAL A 56 -5.58 -2.29 -2.93
C VAL A 56 -4.12 -2.04 -3.27
N PHE A 57 -3.81 -1.86 -4.55
CA PHE A 57 -2.50 -1.41 -5.00
C PHE A 57 -2.60 0.03 -5.47
N MET A 58 -1.79 0.91 -4.89
CA MET A 58 -1.66 2.30 -5.31
C MET A 58 -0.50 2.42 -6.28
N ARG A 59 -0.80 2.93 -7.48
CA ARG A 59 0.20 3.29 -8.47
C ARG A 59 0.48 4.78 -8.38
N THR A 60 1.74 5.11 -8.13
CA THR A 60 2.25 6.49 -8.09
C THR A 60 3.16 6.81 -9.27
N GLY A 61 3.60 5.79 -10.01
CA GLY A 61 4.58 5.90 -11.10
C GLY A 61 6.03 5.98 -10.62
N MET A 62 6.28 5.75 -9.32
CA MET A 62 7.62 5.75 -8.75
C MET A 62 8.47 4.57 -9.19
N ASP A 63 7.87 3.47 -9.60
CA ASP A 63 8.57 2.30 -10.17
C ASP A 63 9.46 2.64 -11.37
N LYS A 64 9.15 3.70 -12.13
CA LYS A 64 9.98 4.21 -13.22
C LYS A 64 11.35 4.71 -12.74
N HIS A 65 11.46 5.04 -11.46
CA HIS A 65 12.66 5.57 -10.82
C HIS A 65 13.40 4.53 -9.99
N ALA A 66 12.95 3.28 -9.99
CA ALA A 66 13.65 2.18 -9.35
C ALA A 66 15.13 2.17 -9.79
N TYR A 67 16.04 1.96 -8.84
CA TYR A 67 17.50 2.06 -9.02
C TYR A 67 18.07 3.47 -9.25
N GLN A 68 17.25 4.53 -9.22
CA GLN A 68 17.71 5.92 -9.23
C GLN A 68 17.72 6.49 -7.79
N GLU A 69 18.60 7.43 -7.53
CA GLU A 69 18.72 8.05 -6.20
C GLU A 69 17.41 8.71 -5.73
N ILE A 70 16.64 9.26 -6.67
CA ILE A 70 15.35 9.91 -6.38
C ILE A 70 14.33 8.95 -5.78
N PHE A 71 14.38 7.65 -6.10
CA PHE A 71 13.44 6.64 -5.62
C PHE A 71 13.38 6.58 -4.08
N ASN A 72 14.53 6.75 -3.42
CA ASN A 72 14.64 6.73 -1.97
C ASN A 72 14.65 8.13 -1.33
N ARG A 73 14.47 9.18 -2.12
CA ARG A 73 14.52 10.57 -1.64
C ARG A 73 13.20 11.32 -1.79
N GLN A 74 12.37 10.90 -2.70
CA GLN A 74 11.10 11.57 -2.99
C GLN A 74 10.08 10.52 -3.43
N TRP A 75 9.00 10.36 -2.70
CA TRP A 75 7.92 9.45 -3.05
C TRP A 75 6.56 9.95 -2.58
N ILE A 76 5.53 9.44 -3.22
CA ILE A 76 4.14 9.61 -2.86
C ILE A 76 3.77 8.47 -1.92
N GLY A 77 3.02 8.74 -0.88
CA GLY A 77 2.51 7.71 0.04
C GLY A 77 1.20 8.15 0.66
N PHE A 78 0.64 7.33 1.53
CA PHE A 78 -0.62 7.63 2.22
C PHE A 78 -0.39 8.57 3.41
N SER A 79 -1.33 9.49 3.61
CA SER A 79 -1.52 10.17 4.88
C SER A 79 -2.28 9.26 5.86
N ARG A 80 -2.29 9.66 7.13
CA ARG A 80 -3.02 8.93 8.19
C ARG A 80 -4.52 8.79 7.86
N ASP A 81 -5.18 9.87 7.45
CA ASP A 81 -6.62 9.88 7.16
C ASP A 81 -7.00 9.00 5.98
N ALA A 82 -6.14 8.90 4.95
CA ALA A 82 -6.33 7.96 3.85
C ALA A 82 -6.21 6.49 4.33
N ALA A 83 -5.22 6.20 5.17
CA ALA A 83 -5.06 4.87 5.74
C ALA A 83 -6.27 4.48 6.62
N GLU A 84 -6.74 5.38 7.47
CA GLU A 84 -7.94 5.18 8.30
C GLU A 84 -9.20 4.94 7.46
N LEU A 85 -9.37 5.69 6.37
CA LEU A 85 -10.47 5.48 5.43
C LEU A 85 -10.40 4.09 4.78
N LEU A 86 -9.23 3.67 4.27
CA LEU A 86 -9.06 2.37 3.62
C LEU A 86 -9.27 1.20 4.61
N VAL A 87 -8.80 1.31 5.84
CA VAL A 87 -9.10 0.35 6.91
C VAL A 87 -10.60 0.29 7.18
N LYS A 88 -11.28 1.44 7.28
CA LYS A 88 -12.74 1.51 7.44
C LYS A 88 -13.49 0.89 6.26
N LYS A 89 -12.94 0.90 5.06
CA LYS A 89 -13.50 0.22 3.88
C LYS A 89 -13.29 -1.30 3.92
N GLY A 90 -12.51 -1.81 4.85
CA GLY A 90 -12.23 -3.24 4.99
C GLY A 90 -11.19 -3.76 4.00
N VAL A 91 -10.22 -2.94 3.59
CA VAL A 91 -9.10 -3.38 2.77
C VAL A 91 -8.25 -4.37 3.57
N LYS A 92 -7.88 -5.49 2.97
CA LYS A 92 -7.16 -6.56 3.66
C LYS A 92 -5.64 -6.61 3.41
N VAL A 93 -5.18 -6.01 2.31
CA VAL A 93 -3.75 -5.77 1.99
C VAL A 93 -3.65 -4.45 1.26
N ILE A 94 -2.62 -3.69 1.55
CA ILE A 94 -2.27 -2.47 0.83
C ILE A 94 -0.92 -2.63 0.14
N GLY A 95 -0.77 -2.12 -1.08
CA GLY A 95 0.50 -2.10 -1.77
C GLY A 95 0.77 -0.80 -2.51
N ILE A 96 2.04 -0.54 -2.81
CA ILE A 96 2.50 0.68 -3.48
C ILE A 96 3.74 0.40 -4.33
N ASP A 97 3.91 1.17 -5.40
CA ASP A 97 5.10 1.16 -6.26
C ASP A 97 6.20 2.16 -5.80
N ALA A 98 6.21 2.50 -4.53
CA ALA A 98 7.20 3.35 -3.89
C ALA A 98 7.90 2.62 -2.73
N CYS A 99 8.99 3.19 -2.24
CA CYS A 99 9.81 2.61 -1.18
C CYS A 99 9.17 2.68 0.22
N SER A 100 8.03 3.34 0.36
CA SER A 100 7.27 3.38 1.61
C SER A 100 5.78 3.64 1.37
N ILE A 101 4.95 2.99 2.19
CA ILE A 101 3.51 3.24 2.30
C ILE A 101 3.23 4.65 2.82
N ASP A 102 4.05 5.16 3.75
CA ASP A 102 3.89 6.52 4.26
C ASP A 102 4.38 7.57 3.29
N SER A 103 3.64 8.67 3.16
CA SER A 103 4.12 9.83 2.43
C SER A 103 5.31 10.51 3.14
N MET A 104 6.26 11.02 2.37
CA MET A 104 7.28 11.93 2.90
C MET A 104 6.67 13.17 3.55
N ALA A 105 5.59 13.70 2.99
CA ALA A 105 4.87 14.85 3.55
C ALA A 105 4.19 14.52 4.89
N GLY A 106 3.96 13.24 5.16
CA GLY A 106 3.34 12.74 6.38
C GLY A 106 4.32 12.34 7.48
N HIS A 107 5.61 12.58 7.32
CA HIS A 107 6.62 12.44 8.39
C HIS A 107 6.88 13.76 9.12
N PRO A 108 5.88 14.34 9.81
CA PRO A 108 6.20 15.43 10.69
C PRO A 108 6.93 14.87 11.92
N PRO A 109 7.88 15.61 12.49
CA PRO A 109 8.56 15.25 13.73
C PRO A 109 7.62 15.05 14.93
N GLN A 110 6.31 15.27 14.74
CA GLN A 110 5.29 15.39 15.78
C GLN A 110 4.70 14.06 16.29
N HIS A 111 5.07 12.93 15.71
CA HIS A 111 4.56 11.62 16.13
C HIS A 111 5.70 10.67 16.54
N ASP A 112 6.62 11.14 17.35
CA ASP A 112 7.76 10.33 17.87
C ASP A 112 8.56 9.61 16.76
N GLY A 113 8.54 10.16 15.55
CA GLY A 113 9.23 9.58 14.38
C GLY A 113 8.58 8.32 13.82
N LEU A 114 7.37 7.94 14.27
CA LEU A 114 6.69 6.75 13.77
C LEU A 114 5.84 7.06 12.53
N PRO A 115 5.91 6.21 11.50
CA PRO A 115 5.20 6.40 10.24
C PRO A 115 3.69 6.21 10.43
N PRO A 116 2.86 7.26 10.21
CA PRO A 116 1.46 7.26 10.62
C PRO A 116 0.57 6.28 9.84
N ALA A 117 0.80 6.09 8.53
CA ALA A 117 0.02 5.14 7.74
C ALA A 117 0.39 3.69 8.09
N HIS A 118 1.69 3.40 8.31
CA HIS A 118 2.12 2.10 8.83
C HIS A 118 1.43 1.75 10.14
N LEU A 119 1.38 2.69 11.08
CA LEU A 119 0.72 2.45 12.37
C LEU A 119 -0.76 2.11 12.20
N VAL A 120 -1.47 2.81 11.31
CA VAL A 120 -2.89 2.56 11.06
C VAL A 120 -3.10 1.19 10.42
N PHE A 121 -2.40 0.87 9.33
CA PHE A 121 -2.56 -0.39 8.62
C PHE A 121 -2.13 -1.60 9.47
N LEU A 122 -0.93 -1.56 10.04
CA LEU A 122 -0.42 -2.66 10.88
C LEU A 122 -1.25 -2.84 12.14
N GLY A 123 -1.71 -1.73 12.77
CA GLY A 123 -2.61 -1.79 13.92
C GLY A 123 -3.96 -2.42 13.62
N ALA A 124 -4.42 -2.32 12.37
CA ALA A 124 -5.61 -2.99 11.88
C ALA A 124 -5.35 -4.41 11.34
N GLY A 125 -4.12 -4.90 11.42
CA GLY A 125 -3.73 -6.21 10.88
C GLY A 125 -3.75 -6.27 9.34
N VAL A 126 -3.53 -5.13 8.66
CA VAL A 126 -3.45 -5.04 7.20
C VAL A 126 -1.98 -5.13 6.78
N PRO A 127 -1.54 -6.22 6.14
CA PRO A 127 -0.20 -6.35 5.59
C PRO A 127 0.06 -5.32 4.50
N GLN A 128 1.33 -4.94 4.35
CA GLN A 128 1.78 -3.93 3.41
C GLN A 128 2.77 -4.53 2.42
N VAL A 129 2.72 -4.06 1.16
CA VAL A 129 3.64 -4.44 0.10
C VAL A 129 4.22 -3.17 -0.51
N GLU A 130 5.52 -3.02 -0.47
CA GLU A 130 6.25 -1.88 -1.02
C GLU A 130 7.06 -2.30 -2.24
N ASP A 131 7.59 -1.34 -2.97
CA ASP A 131 8.43 -1.57 -4.16
C ASP A 131 7.75 -2.39 -5.26
N LEU A 132 6.43 -2.29 -5.41
CA LEU A 132 5.71 -2.91 -6.51
C LEU A 132 6.17 -2.31 -7.84
N CYS A 133 6.22 -3.14 -8.88
CA CYS A 133 6.55 -2.69 -10.24
C CYS A 133 5.52 -3.20 -11.26
N ASN A 134 5.56 -2.61 -12.46
CA ASN A 134 4.68 -2.97 -13.57
C ASN A 134 3.18 -2.74 -13.33
N LEU A 135 2.80 -1.94 -12.34
CA LEU A 135 1.40 -1.64 -12.05
C LEU A 135 0.68 -0.95 -13.23
N SER A 136 1.43 -0.26 -14.12
CA SER A 136 0.87 0.37 -15.32
C SER A 136 0.27 -0.60 -16.34
N GLN A 137 0.55 -1.90 -16.20
CA GLN A 137 0.05 -2.95 -17.10
C GLN A 137 -1.27 -3.56 -16.63
N LEU A 138 -1.75 -3.17 -15.43
CA LEU A 138 -2.91 -3.78 -14.81
C LEU A 138 -4.19 -2.98 -15.07
N PRO A 139 -5.34 -3.66 -15.25
CA PRO A 139 -6.64 -3.01 -15.23
C PRO A 139 -7.00 -2.54 -13.81
N THR A 140 -8.04 -1.72 -13.70
CA THR A 140 -8.53 -1.25 -12.38
C THR A 140 -8.95 -2.39 -11.45
N HIS A 141 -9.47 -3.49 -12.00
CA HIS A 141 -9.91 -4.65 -11.24
C HIS A 141 -9.26 -5.92 -11.80
N PHE A 142 -8.71 -6.73 -10.92
CA PHE A 142 -8.04 -8.00 -11.26
C PHE A 142 -8.03 -8.94 -10.05
N TYR A 143 -7.56 -10.15 -10.22
CA TYR A 143 -7.31 -11.07 -9.12
C TYR A 143 -5.81 -11.12 -8.82
N THR A 144 -5.43 -11.21 -7.55
CA THR A 144 -4.00 -11.22 -7.18
C THR A 144 -3.66 -12.24 -6.11
N VAL A 145 -2.41 -12.67 -6.14
CA VAL A 145 -1.76 -13.45 -5.08
C VAL A 145 -0.50 -12.72 -4.66
N VAL A 146 -0.43 -12.37 -3.38
CA VAL A 146 0.77 -11.85 -2.71
C VAL A 146 1.48 -13.05 -2.06
N ALA A 147 2.67 -13.39 -2.52
CA ALA A 147 3.39 -14.60 -2.12
C ALA A 147 4.72 -14.26 -1.40
N PRO A 148 4.68 -13.80 -0.14
CA PRO A 148 5.89 -13.51 0.61
C PRO A 148 6.66 -14.80 0.94
N MET A 149 7.98 -14.70 0.99
CA MET A 149 8.81 -15.77 1.52
C MET A 149 8.44 -16.05 2.98
N LYS A 150 8.16 -17.29 3.31
CA LYS A 150 7.70 -17.68 4.66
C LYS A 150 8.87 -17.76 5.64
N LEU A 151 9.31 -16.62 6.14
CA LEU A 151 10.40 -16.51 7.10
C LEU A 151 9.85 -16.52 8.54
N ALA A 152 10.35 -17.46 9.35
CA ALA A 152 9.97 -17.55 10.76
C ALA A 152 10.48 -16.32 11.54
N ARG A 153 9.65 -15.78 12.41
CA ARG A 153 9.97 -14.64 13.29
C ARG A 153 10.42 -13.38 12.56
N SER A 154 10.06 -13.22 11.29
CA SER A 154 10.35 -12.02 10.50
C SER A 154 9.13 -11.10 10.41
N SER A 155 9.34 -9.80 10.54
CA SER A 155 8.30 -8.78 10.35
C SER A 155 7.96 -8.53 8.86
N GLY A 156 8.84 -8.93 7.95
CA GLY A 156 8.67 -8.79 6.50
C GLY A 156 9.52 -9.79 5.74
N ALA A 157 9.28 -9.92 4.45
CA ALA A 157 10.04 -10.80 3.56
C ALA A 157 9.94 -10.33 2.10
N PRO A 158 10.91 -10.66 1.25
CA PRO A 158 10.75 -10.53 -0.18
C PRO A 158 9.49 -11.24 -0.65
N THR A 159 8.74 -10.60 -1.54
CA THR A 159 7.47 -11.15 -2.04
C THR A 159 7.41 -11.13 -3.55
N ARG A 160 6.77 -12.14 -4.12
CA ARG A 160 6.29 -12.15 -5.50
C ARG A 160 4.80 -11.80 -5.48
N VAL A 161 4.39 -10.82 -6.30
CA VAL A 161 2.98 -10.51 -6.52
C VAL A 161 2.59 -10.97 -7.92
N LEU A 162 1.54 -11.77 -8.02
CA LEU A 162 1.02 -12.31 -9.27
C LEU A 162 -0.35 -11.67 -9.51
N ALA A 163 -0.53 -11.07 -10.68
CA ALA A 163 -1.82 -10.53 -11.13
C ALA A 163 -2.40 -11.41 -12.25
N PHE A 164 -3.67 -11.71 -12.15
CA PHE A 164 -4.45 -12.45 -13.14
C PHE A 164 -5.47 -11.50 -13.76
N VAL A 165 -5.30 -11.23 -15.04
CA VAL A 165 -6.05 -10.25 -15.83
C VAL A 165 -6.79 -10.92 -16.98
#